data_6162ab0abc3e224c8fe8de8c3242b0eb
#
_entry.id   6162ab0abc3e224c8fe8de8c3242b0eb
#
_cell.length_a   1.000
_cell.length_b   1.000
_cell.length_c   1.000
_cell.angle_alpha   90.00
_cell.angle_beta   90.00
_cell.angle_gamma   90.00
#
_symmetry.space_group_name_H-M   'P 1'
#
loop_
_entity.id
_entity.type
_entity.pdbx_description
1 polymer ?
#
loop_
_entity_poly.entity_id
_entity_poly.type
_entity_poly.pdbx_seq_one_letter_code
_entity_poly.pdbx_strand_id
1 'polypeptide(L)'
;MPCFTPGTTIATPYGACAVEDLSVGDRVMTRDNGLQPIRWIGQRQLDRNALQGAAHLQPVLVAEGALGNGMPERDLLLSPNHRVLITNDKTAFYFEDREILVAAKHLTGLSGVDAVETSSIDYIHFVCEGHEVVCADGAWIECFQPADQSQRGLDRAQREEVLMLFPQLQAQPSMPSPTPRPQRDRKGGVQWFIH
;
A
#
# COMPACT_ATOMS: atom_id res chain seq x y z
N MET A 1 4.43 -1.22 7.28
CA MET A 1 3.23 -2.06 7.14
C MET A 1 2.36 -1.46 6.05
N PRO A 2 1.94 -2.20 5.03
CA PRO A 2 1.00 -1.73 4.01
C PRO A 2 -0.44 -1.85 4.52
N CYS A 3 -1.05 -0.74 4.95
CA CYS A 3 -2.44 -0.70 5.39
C CYS A 3 -3.17 0.50 4.85
N PHE A 4 -4.45 0.29 4.58
CA PHE A 4 -5.44 1.32 4.28
C PHE A 4 -6.04 1.87 5.58
N THR A 5 -6.78 2.96 5.46
CA THR A 5 -7.60 3.52 6.54
C THR A 5 -9.08 3.51 6.13
N PRO A 6 -10.02 3.52 7.09
CA PRO A 6 -11.44 3.65 6.81
C PRO A 6 -11.75 4.85 5.89
N GLY A 7 -12.72 4.68 5.00
CA GLY A 7 -13.10 5.65 3.99
C GLY A 7 -12.32 5.52 2.67
N THR A 8 -11.21 4.79 2.62
CA THR A 8 -10.55 4.44 1.36
C THR A 8 -11.47 3.55 0.53
N THR A 9 -11.71 3.90 -0.75
CA THR A 9 -12.54 3.06 -1.61
C THR A 9 -11.71 2.18 -2.52
N ILE A 10 -12.05 0.91 -2.57
CA ILE A 10 -11.42 -0.10 -3.41
C ILE A 10 -12.33 -0.41 -4.60
N ALA A 11 -11.76 -0.46 -5.80
CA ALA A 11 -12.51 -0.80 -7.00
C ALA A 11 -12.91 -2.29 -6.99
N THR A 12 -14.22 -2.55 -7.14
CA THR A 12 -14.83 -3.88 -7.22
C THR A 12 -15.62 -4.05 -8.51
N PRO A 13 -16.09 -5.26 -8.85
CA PRO A 13 -16.97 -5.48 -10.01
C PRO A 13 -18.30 -4.69 -9.95
N TYR A 14 -18.67 -4.26 -8.75
CA TYR A 14 -19.95 -3.58 -8.49
C TYR A 14 -19.79 -2.07 -8.27
N GLY A 15 -18.58 -1.54 -8.48
CA GLY A 15 -18.21 -0.15 -8.23
C GLY A 15 -17.23 -0.02 -7.06
N ALA A 16 -16.99 1.21 -6.63
CA ALA A 16 -16.14 1.50 -5.49
C ALA A 16 -16.82 1.07 -4.18
N CYS A 17 -16.08 0.36 -3.32
CA CYS A 17 -16.54 -0.10 -2.02
C CYS A 17 -15.55 0.37 -0.94
N ALA A 18 -16.05 0.89 0.17
CA ALA A 18 -15.19 1.29 1.28
C ALA A 18 -14.43 0.06 1.83
N VAL A 19 -13.15 0.24 2.14
CA VAL A 19 -12.28 -0.87 2.55
C VAL A 19 -12.78 -1.57 3.82
N GLU A 20 -13.42 -0.83 4.72
CA GLU A 20 -14.05 -1.35 5.95
C GLU A 20 -15.28 -2.21 5.71
N ASP A 21 -15.93 -2.08 4.54
CA ASP A 21 -17.11 -2.84 4.16
C ASP A 21 -16.76 -4.13 3.37
N LEU A 22 -15.49 -4.29 2.99
CA LEU A 22 -15.03 -5.47 2.27
C LEU A 22 -14.97 -6.70 3.19
N SER A 23 -15.24 -7.84 2.60
CA SER A 23 -15.23 -9.14 3.26
C SER A 23 -14.38 -10.18 2.51
N VAL A 24 -13.99 -11.24 3.21
CA VAL A 24 -13.32 -12.39 2.56
C VAL A 24 -14.24 -12.97 1.49
N GLY A 25 -13.71 -13.16 0.29
CA GLY A 25 -14.44 -13.63 -0.89
C GLY A 25 -14.85 -12.51 -1.84
N ASP A 26 -14.92 -11.26 -1.40
CA ASP A 26 -15.13 -10.13 -2.30
C ASP A 26 -14.01 -10.03 -3.31
N ARG A 27 -14.34 -9.59 -4.52
CA ARG A 27 -13.36 -9.43 -5.61
C ARG A 27 -12.98 -7.98 -5.77
N VAL A 28 -11.68 -7.73 -5.83
CA VAL A 28 -11.12 -6.40 -6.04
C VAL A 28 -10.40 -6.33 -7.39
N MET A 29 -10.41 -5.15 -8.00
CA MET A 29 -9.71 -4.91 -9.25
C MET A 29 -8.22 -4.81 -9.01
N THR A 30 -7.45 -5.66 -9.69
CA THR A 30 -5.99 -5.62 -9.68
C THR A 30 -5.44 -5.15 -11.03
N ARG A 31 -4.26 -4.61 -11.00
CA ARG A 31 -3.61 -4.04 -12.18
C ARG A 31 -3.28 -5.09 -13.25
N ASP A 32 -2.81 -6.24 -12.83
CA ASP A 32 -2.20 -7.23 -13.72
C ASP A 32 -3.01 -8.50 -13.89
N ASN A 33 -3.77 -8.89 -12.86
CA ASN A 33 -4.43 -10.20 -12.81
C ASN A 33 -5.96 -10.10 -12.80
N GLY A 34 -6.52 -8.94 -13.21
CA GLY A 34 -7.96 -8.71 -13.25
C GLY A 34 -8.58 -8.72 -11.86
N LEU A 35 -9.74 -9.37 -11.72
CA LEU A 35 -10.48 -9.41 -10.47
C LEU A 35 -9.97 -10.55 -9.58
N GLN A 36 -9.37 -10.22 -8.43
CA GLN A 36 -8.85 -11.19 -7.48
C GLN A 36 -9.67 -11.23 -6.19
N PRO A 37 -9.95 -12.42 -5.63
CA PRO A 37 -10.70 -12.54 -4.40
C PRO A 37 -9.83 -12.18 -3.18
N ILE A 38 -10.43 -11.49 -2.21
CA ILE A 38 -9.84 -11.29 -0.89
C ILE A 38 -9.83 -12.63 -0.15
N ARG A 39 -8.67 -13.05 0.35
CA ARG A 39 -8.47 -14.29 1.09
C ARG A 39 -8.44 -14.07 2.60
N TRP A 40 -8.07 -12.89 3.01
CA TRP A 40 -8.06 -12.48 4.40
C TRP A 40 -8.21 -10.96 4.49
N ILE A 41 -8.84 -10.48 5.54
CA ILE A 41 -8.93 -9.08 5.90
C ILE A 41 -8.89 -8.95 7.42
N GLY A 42 -8.21 -7.92 7.92
CA GLY A 42 -8.14 -7.61 9.33
C GLY A 42 -8.01 -6.12 9.58
N GLN A 43 -8.48 -5.70 10.74
CA GLN A 43 -8.44 -4.32 11.23
C GLN A 43 -7.67 -4.25 12.53
N ARG A 44 -6.90 -3.17 12.70
CA ARG A 44 -6.16 -2.89 13.92
C ARG A 44 -6.28 -1.42 14.27
N GLN A 45 -6.87 -1.13 15.41
CA GLN A 45 -6.88 0.20 15.99
C GLN A 45 -5.58 0.45 16.75
N LEU A 46 -4.94 1.57 16.48
CA LEU A 46 -3.82 2.10 17.24
C LEU A 46 -4.28 3.36 17.98
N ASP A 47 -4.19 3.32 19.29
CA ASP A 47 -4.49 4.44 20.16
C ASP A 47 -3.27 5.36 20.34
N ARG A 48 -3.46 6.43 21.12
CA ARG A 48 -2.39 7.40 21.42
C ARG A 48 -1.14 6.74 22.02
N ASN A 49 -1.31 5.79 22.91
CA ASN A 49 -0.18 5.14 23.59
C ASN A 49 0.63 4.28 22.59
N ALA A 50 -0.06 3.55 21.73
CA ALA A 50 0.56 2.76 20.68
C ALA A 50 1.32 3.64 19.67
N LEU A 51 0.75 4.78 19.27
CA LEU A 51 1.36 5.71 18.32
C LEU A 51 2.52 6.51 18.93
N GLN A 52 2.46 6.89 20.21
CA GLN A 52 3.59 7.55 20.89
C GLN A 52 4.81 6.63 21.02
N GLY A 53 4.60 5.34 21.23
CA GLY A 53 5.68 4.33 21.23
C GLY A 53 6.16 3.91 19.84
N ALA A 54 5.44 4.27 18.79
CA ALA A 54 5.68 3.83 17.43
C ALA A 54 5.41 4.95 16.40
N ALA A 55 6.14 6.06 16.52
CA ALA A 55 6.01 7.22 15.62
C ALA A 55 6.15 6.85 14.13
N HIS A 56 6.86 5.76 13.83
CA HIS A 56 7.00 5.22 12.48
C HIS A 56 5.69 4.61 11.91
N LEU A 57 4.63 4.54 12.71
CA LEU A 57 3.29 4.11 12.30
C LEU A 57 2.33 5.28 12.06
N GLN A 58 2.77 6.53 12.24
CA GLN A 58 1.97 7.70 11.88
C GLN A 58 1.68 7.71 10.38
N PRO A 59 0.43 7.99 9.96
CA PRO A 59 0.04 7.89 8.58
C PRO A 59 0.64 8.96 7.67
N VAL A 60 0.61 8.69 6.38
CA VAL A 60 0.95 9.64 5.32
C VAL A 60 -0.33 9.99 4.57
N LEU A 61 -0.63 11.27 4.49
CA LEU A 61 -1.67 11.82 3.64
C LEU A 61 -1.12 12.00 2.22
N VAL A 62 -1.83 11.46 1.25
CA VAL A 62 -1.65 11.74 -0.17
C VAL A 62 -2.89 12.49 -0.62
N ALA A 63 -2.78 13.80 -0.80
CA ALA A 63 -3.89 14.65 -1.19
C ALA A 63 -4.39 14.32 -2.60
N GLU A 64 -5.65 14.65 -2.87
CA GLU A 64 -6.26 14.54 -4.20
C GLU A 64 -5.34 15.11 -5.28
N GLY A 65 -5.08 14.34 -6.34
CA GLY A 65 -4.24 14.74 -7.46
C GLY A 65 -2.73 14.76 -7.21
N ALA A 66 -2.25 14.54 -5.98
CA ALA A 66 -0.83 14.69 -5.62
C ALA A 66 0.12 13.74 -6.36
N LEU A 67 -0.37 12.63 -6.87
CA LEU A 67 0.41 11.66 -7.67
C LEU A 67 0.46 12.00 -9.16
N GLY A 68 -0.24 13.06 -9.58
CA GLY A 68 -0.40 13.45 -10.99
C GLY A 68 -1.57 12.75 -11.68
N ASN A 69 -1.95 13.26 -12.85
CA ASN A 69 -3.08 12.74 -13.65
C ASN A 69 -4.42 12.67 -12.90
N GLY A 70 -4.64 13.54 -11.89
CA GLY A 70 -5.83 13.56 -11.06
C GLY A 70 -5.89 12.41 -10.04
N MET A 71 -4.79 11.73 -9.78
CA MET A 71 -4.73 10.64 -8.79
C MET A 71 -4.00 11.07 -7.51
N PRO A 72 -4.44 10.56 -6.33
CA PRO A 72 -5.71 9.86 -6.11
C PRO A 72 -6.92 10.76 -6.37
N GLU A 73 -8.10 10.20 -6.58
CA GLU A 73 -9.35 10.93 -6.84
C GLU A 73 -9.89 11.66 -5.59
N ARG A 74 -9.36 11.33 -4.42
CA ARG A 74 -9.66 11.92 -3.11
C ARG A 74 -8.44 11.79 -2.21
N ASP A 75 -8.42 12.56 -1.13
CA ASP A 75 -7.41 12.43 -0.09
C ASP A 75 -7.32 10.98 0.41
N LEU A 76 -6.13 10.42 0.32
CA LEU A 76 -5.85 9.04 0.65
C LEU A 76 -4.87 8.98 1.83
N LEU A 77 -5.28 8.35 2.93
CA LEU A 77 -4.46 8.18 4.11
C LEU A 77 -3.90 6.76 4.17
N LEU A 78 -2.60 6.63 4.13
CA LEU A 78 -1.90 5.34 4.07
C LEU A 78 -0.94 5.15 5.23
N SER A 79 -0.68 3.91 5.59
CA SER A 79 0.45 3.62 6.46
C SER A 79 1.79 3.96 5.78
N PRO A 80 2.84 4.36 6.52
CA PRO A 80 4.08 4.90 5.94
C PRO A 80 4.81 3.97 4.98
N ASN A 81 4.73 2.67 5.22
CA ASN A 81 5.37 1.66 4.39
C ASN A 81 4.47 1.11 3.27
N HIS A 82 3.25 1.63 3.13
CA HIS A 82 2.37 1.24 2.02
C HIS A 82 2.93 1.77 0.70
N ARG A 83 3.09 0.91 -0.29
CA ARG A 83 3.66 1.29 -1.57
C ARG A 83 2.60 1.70 -2.56
N VAL A 84 2.87 2.81 -3.22
CA VAL A 84 2.06 3.40 -4.28
C VAL A 84 2.77 3.18 -5.61
N LEU A 85 2.04 2.80 -6.64
CA LEU A 85 2.58 2.69 -7.99
C LEU A 85 2.68 4.09 -8.60
N ILE A 86 3.89 4.51 -8.89
CA ILE A 86 4.19 5.76 -9.56
C ILE A 86 4.53 5.48 -11.02
N THR A 87 3.84 6.21 -11.90
CA THR A 87 4.01 6.11 -13.35
C THR A 87 4.27 7.52 -13.89
N ASN A 88 5.48 7.82 -14.30
CA ASN A 88 5.75 9.06 -15.03
C ASN A 88 6.90 8.89 -16.03
N ASP A 89 6.99 9.80 -16.99
CA ASP A 89 8.05 9.76 -18.03
C ASP A 89 9.45 9.98 -17.45
N LYS A 90 9.56 10.63 -16.29
CA LYS A 90 10.84 10.82 -15.59
C LYS A 90 11.33 9.53 -14.92
N THR A 91 10.41 8.64 -14.48
CA THR A 91 10.81 7.34 -13.94
C THR A 91 11.44 6.46 -15.02
N ALA A 92 10.95 6.52 -16.24
CA ALA A 92 11.53 5.81 -17.38
C ALA A 92 12.97 6.27 -17.69
N PHE A 93 13.26 7.55 -17.50
CA PHE A 93 14.59 8.10 -17.76
C PHE A 93 15.65 7.69 -16.70
N TYR A 94 15.22 7.59 -15.43
CA TYR A 94 16.13 7.29 -14.33
C TYR A 94 16.20 5.80 -13.94
N PHE A 95 15.20 5.00 -14.28
CA PHE A 95 15.04 3.64 -13.71
C PHE A 95 14.91 2.53 -14.75
N GLU A 96 14.97 2.82 -16.04
CA GLU A 96 14.70 1.86 -17.14
C GLU A 96 13.28 1.27 -17.13
N ASP A 97 12.53 1.48 -16.04
CA ASP A 97 11.15 1.04 -15.84
C ASP A 97 10.20 2.24 -15.75
N ARG A 98 9.09 2.19 -16.46
CA ARG A 98 8.08 3.26 -16.45
C ARG A 98 7.23 3.26 -15.19
N GLU A 99 7.28 2.20 -14.42
CA GLU A 99 6.43 1.96 -13.25
C GLU A 99 7.26 1.48 -12.07
N ILE A 100 7.14 2.16 -10.94
CA ILE A 100 7.83 1.79 -9.69
C ILE A 100 6.87 1.83 -8.51
N LEU A 101 7.04 0.89 -7.57
CA LEU A 101 6.35 0.90 -6.28
C LEU A 101 7.20 1.66 -5.25
N VAL A 102 6.66 2.75 -4.72
CA VAL A 102 7.34 3.64 -3.76
C VAL A 102 6.55 3.69 -2.46
N ALA A 103 7.21 3.48 -1.32
CA ALA A 103 6.55 3.60 -0.02
C ALA A 103 6.11 5.05 0.24
N ALA A 104 4.90 5.24 0.76
CA ALA A 104 4.29 6.55 1.00
C ALA A 104 5.20 7.52 1.76
N LYS A 105 5.93 7.03 2.77
CA LYS A 105 6.92 7.80 3.53
C LYS A 105 8.04 8.41 2.67
N HIS A 106 8.33 7.83 1.51
CA HIS A 106 9.35 8.36 0.60
C HIS A 106 8.79 9.34 -0.43
N LEU A 107 7.47 9.54 -0.42
CA LEU A 107 6.77 10.51 -1.26
C LEU A 107 6.54 11.85 -0.53
N THR A 108 6.83 11.95 0.77
CA THR A 108 6.59 13.16 1.59
C THR A 108 7.39 14.39 1.16
N GLY A 109 8.22 14.30 0.14
CA GLY A 109 8.84 15.46 -0.52
C GLY A 109 8.04 16.03 -1.69
N LEU A 110 6.94 15.39 -2.09
CA LEU A 110 6.05 15.86 -3.14
C LEU A 110 5.01 16.82 -2.57
N SER A 111 4.61 17.81 -3.36
CA SER A 111 3.50 18.70 -3.00
C SER A 111 2.21 17.89 -2.80
N GLY A 112 1.56 18.06 -1.65
CA GLY A 112 0.34 17.32 -1.30
C GLY A 112 0.59 15.92 -0.73
N VAL A 113 1.84 15.58 -0.36
CA VAL A 113 2.14 14.33 0.35
C VAL A 113 2.83 14.65 1.66
N ASP A 114 2.14 14.44 2.78
CA ASP A 114 2.58 14.86 4.10
C ASP A 114 2.45 13.74 5.13
N ALA A 115 3.41 13.67 6.05
CA ALA A 115 3.25 12.86 7.26
C ALA A 115 2.27 13.57 8.19
N VAL A 116 1.28 12.84 8.71
CA VAL A 116 0.21 13.39 9.56
C VAL A 116 0.32 12.81 10.96
N GLU A 117 0.36 13.68 11.95
CA GLU A 117 0.25 13.26 13.35
C GLU A 117 -1.21 13.07 13.75
N THR A 118 -1.53 11.88 14.27
CA THR A 118 -2.84 11.57 14.82
C THR A 118 -2.72 10.93 16.19
N SER A 119 -3.78 11.07 17.00
CA SER A 119 -3.87 10.44 18.32
C SER A 119 -4.48 9.03 18.28
N SER A 120 -5.10 8.66 17.18
CA SER A 120 -5.61 7.31 16.93
C SER A 120 -5.78 7.07 15.45
N ILE A 121 -5.66 5.82 15.02
CA ILE A 121 -5.89 5.42 13.64
C ILE A 121 -6.34 3.96 13.58
N ASP A 122 -7.25 3.67 12.68
CA ASP A 122 -7.63 2.32 12.31
C ASP A 122 -6.91 1.94 11.02
N TYR A 123 -6.15 0.85 11.07
CA TYR A 123 -5.48 0.28 9.92
C TYR A 123 -6.18 -0.99 9.48
N ILE A 124 -6.50 -1.05 8.20
CA ILE A 124 -7.12 -2.19 7.55
C ILE A 124 -6.14 -2.78 6.55
N HIS A 125 -5.89 -4.08 6.67
CA HIS A 125 -5.07 -4.83 5.74
C HIS A 125 -5.86 -6.00 5.21
N PHE A 126 -5.82 -6.19 3.90
CA PHE A 126 -6.35 -7.39 3.27
C PHE A 126 -5.28 -8.02 2.36
N VAL A 127 -5.43 -9.31 2.11
CA VAL A 127 -4.56 -10.05 1.21
C VAL A 127 -5.40 -10.78 0.16
N CYS A 128 -4.90 -10.77 -1.06
CA CYS A 128 -5.38 -11.60 -2.16
C CYS A 128 -4.64 -12.94 -2.19
N GLU A 129 -4.86 -13.74 -3.23
CA GLU A 129 -4.16 -15.03 -3.39
C GLU A 129 -2.66 -14.84 -3.60
N GLY A 130 -2.27 -13.78 -4.32
CA GLY A 130 -0.89 -13.38 -4.59
C GLY A 130 -0.63 -11.95 -4.13
N HIS A 131 0.59 -11.49 -4.41
CA HIS A 131 0.97 -10.09 -4.26
C HIS A 131 0.39 -9.30 -5.43
N GLU A 132 -0.51 -8.37 -5.14
CA GLU A 132 -1.26 -7.62 -6.14
C GLU A 132 -1.05 -6.12 -6.01
N VAL A 133 -1.44 -5.39 -7.04
CA VAL A 133 -1.59 -3.93 -7.02
C VAL A 133 -3.06 -3.64 -7.30
N VAL A 134 -3.75 -3.06 -6.32
CA VAL A 134 -5.20 -2.81 -6.36
C VAL A 134 -5.51 -1.35 -6.63
N CYS A 135 -6.68 -1.07 -7.19
CA CYS A 135 -7.15 0.29 -7.42
C CYS A 135 -7.86 0.80 -6.15
N ALA A 136 -7.27 1.81 -5.52
CA ALA A 136 -7.79 2.46 -4.32
C ALA A 136 -7.89 3.98 -4.57
N ASP A 137 -9.09 4.55 -4.44
CA ASP A 137 -9.37 5.96 -4.76
C ASP A 137 -8.73 6.43 -6.09
N GLY A 138 -8.83 5.59 -7.14
CA GLY A 138 -8.24 5.83 -8.46
C GLY A 138 -6.73 5.56 -8.56
N ALA A 139 -6.01 5.47 -7.46
CA ALA A 139 -4.57 5.19 -7.44
C ALA A 139 -4.28 3.67 -7.38
N TRP A 140 -3.13 3.26 -7.89
CA TRP A 140 -2.66 1.87 -7.83
C TRP A 140 -1.80 1.66 -6.60
N ILE A 141 -2.26 0.81 -5.68
CA ILE A 141 -1.68 0.60 -4.36
C ILE A 141 -1.34 -0.87 -4.16
N GLU A 142 -0.21 -1.14 -3.53
CA GLU A 142 0.24 -2.50 -3.21
C GLU A 142 -0.74 -3.21 -2.28
N CYS A 143 -1.15 -4.42 -2.65
CA CYS A 143 -1.81 -5.38 -1.77
C CYS A 143 -0.79 -6.45 -1.38
N PHE A 144 -0.09 -6.20 -0.28
CA PHE A 144 1.05 -7.00 0.15
C PHE A 144 0.61 -8.35 0.72
N GLN A 145 1.22 -9.45 0.22
CA GLN A 145 1.01 -10.80 0.73
C GLN A 145 2.23 -11.26 1.56
N PRO A 146 2.12 -11.32 2.90
CA PRO A 146 3.26 -11.67 3.77
C PRO A 146 3.81 -13.08 3.56
N ALA A 147 2.99 -14.00 3.05
CA ALA A 147 3.38 -15.38 2.81
C ALA A 147 4.12 -15.57 1.47
N ASP A 148 4.14 -14.58 0.60
CA ASP A 148 4.84 -14.66 -0.67
C ASP A 148 6.35 -14.66 -0.47
N GLN A 149 6.99 -15.81 -0.71
CA GLN A 149 8.43 -16.00 -0.57
C GLN A 149 9.23 -15.61 -1.82
N SER A 150 8.57 -15.24 -2.92
CA SER A 150 9.24 -14.87 -4.17
C SER A 150 10.00 -13.55 -4.06
N GLN A 151 9.64 -12.71 -3.08
CA GLN A 151 10.22 -11.40 -2.84
C GLN A 151 11.28 -11.45 -1.74
N ARG A 152 12.37 -12.16 -2.01
CA ARG A 152 13.46 -12.32 -1.05
C ARG A 152 14.26 -11.02 -0.88
N GLY A 153 14.26 -10.45 0.31
CA GLY A 153 15.24 -9.47 0.77
C GLY A 153 14.74 -8.04 0.99
N LEU A 154 13.80 -7.54 0.21
CA LEU A 154 13.35 -6.14 0.30
C LEU A 154 12.18 -5.93 1.27
N ASP A 155 11.38 -6.97 1.47
CA ASP A 155 10.12 -6.89 2.22
C ASP A 155 10.20 -7.44 3.65
N ARG A 156 11.40 -7.77 4.14
CA ARG A 156 11.53 -8.35 5.48
C ARG A 156 10.96 -7.43 6.58
N ALA A 157 11.29 -6.14 6.52
CA ALA A 157 10.80 -5.18 7.50
C ALA A 157 9.28 -4.99 7.40
N GLN A 158 8.73 -4.92 6.18
CA GLN A 158 7.28 -4.84 5.96
C GLN A 158 6.58 -6.10 6.46
N ARG A 159 7.14 -7.27 6.17
CA ARG A 159 6.59 -8.55 6.61
C ARG A 159 6.58 -8.67 8.13
N GLU A 160 7.69 -8.36 8.79
CA GLU A 160 7.79 -8.39 10.26
C GLU A 160 6.77 -7.44 10.89
N GLU A 161 6.58 -6.26 10.32
CA GLU A 161 5.62 -5.26 10.78
C GLU A 161 4.16 -5.73 10.60
N VAL A 162 3.82 -6.30 9.44
CA VAL A 162 2.47 -6.88 9.21
C VAL A 162 2.20 -8.03 10.16
N LEU A 163 3.14 -8.95 10.33
CA LEU A 163 2.97 -10.10 11.22
C LEU A 163 2.94 -9.71 12.70
N MET A 164 3.57 -8.61 13.09
CA MET A 164 3.48 -8.08 14.46
C MET A 164 2.07 -7.56 14.75
N LEU A 165 1.41 -6.90 13.81
CA LEU A 165 0.05 -6.39 13.99
C LEU A 165 -1.03 -7.44 13.71
N PHE A 166 -0.77 -8.37 12.82
CA PHE A 166 -1.69 -9.44 12.42
C PHE A 166 -1.03 -10.82 12.50
N PRO A 167 -0.77 -11.33 13.73
CA PRO A 167 -0.08 -12.62 13.92
C PRO A 167 -0.76 -13.81 13.24
N GLN A 168 -2.08 -13.74 13.06
CA GLN A 168 -2.87 -14.77 12.40
C GLN A 168 -2.47 -15.02 10.93
N LEU A 169 -1.81 -14.07 10.29
CA LEU A 169 -1.30 -14.24 8.92
C LEU A 169 -0.12 -15.22 8.82
N GLN A 170 0.54 -15.52 9.95
CA GLN A 170 1.64 -16.52 9.97
C GLN A 170 1.14 -17.94 9.65
N ALA A 171 -0.11 -18.23 9.94
CA ALA A 171 -0.71 -19.56 9.76
C ALA A 171 -1.26 -19.79 8.34
N GLN A 172 -1.26 -18.79 7.46
CA GLN A 172 -1.76 -18.96 6.10
C GLN A 172 -0.72 -19.65 5.21
N PRO A 173 -1.12 -20.69 4.45
CA PRO A 173 -0.22 -21.33 3.50
C PRO A 173 0.15 -20.35 2.38
N SER A 174 1.44 -20.28 2.05
CA SER A 174 1.91 -19.53 0.90
C SER A 174 1.46 -20.21 -0.39
N MET A 175 0.70 -19.50 -1.22
CA MET A 175 0.46 -19.93 -2.59
C MET A 175 1.52 -19.32 -3.52
N PRO A 176 2.00 -20.06 -4.54
CA PRO A 176 2.96 -19.49 -5.49
C PRO A 176 2.31 -18.36 -6.27
N SER A 177 2.89 -17.18 -6.17
CA SER A 177 2.46 -16.00 -6.93
C SER A 177 2.97 -16.07 -8.37
N PRO A 178 2.19 -15.67 -9.37
CA PRO A 178 2.74 -15.39 -10.69
C PRO A 178 3.77 -14.27 -10.60
N THR A 179 4.79 -14.34 -11.40
CA THR A 179 6.03 -13.57 -11.42
C THR A 179 5.90 -12.11 -10.91
N PRO A 180 6.62 -11.73 -9.84
CA PRO A 180 6.56 -10.37 -9.32
C PRO A 180 7.16 -9.37 -10.30
N ARG A 181 6.59 -8.15 -10.36
CA ARG A 181 7.23 -7.01 -11.01
C ARG A 181 8.57 -6.70 -10.33
N PRO A 182 9.55 -6.19 -11.08
CA PRO A 182 10.81 -5.77 -10.48
C PRO A 182 10.55 -4.66 -9.45
N GLN A 183 10.76 -5.00 -8.19
CA GLN A 183 10.73 -4.07 -7.07
C GLN A 183 12.16 -3.61 -6.83
N ARG A 184 12.39 -2.31 -6.87
CA ARG A 184 13.69 -1.74 -6.54
C ARG A 184 13.56 -0.84 -5.32
N ASP A 185 13.96 -1.36 -4.15
CA ASP A 185 14.41 -0.50 -3.06
C ASP A 185 15.87 -0.13 -3.35
N ARG A 186 16.11 1.08 -3.77
CA ARG A 186 17.46 1.62 -3.71
C ARG A 186 17.70 2.21 -2.31
N LYS A 187 18.68 1.68 -1.60
CA LYS A 187 19.44 2.40 -0.59
C LYS A 187 20.20 3.53 -1.31
N GLY A 188 19.58 4.66 -1.43
CA GLY A 188 20.14 5.85 -2.03
C GLY A 188 19.03 6.86 -2.11
N GLY A 189 19.12 7.94 -1.30
CA GLY A 189 18.11 8.98 -1.24
C GLY A 189 17.74 9.44 -2.65
N VAL A 190 16.47 9.36 -2.96
CA VAL A 190 15.93 9.97 -4.17
C VAL A 190 15.93 11.47 -3.91
N GLN A 191 16.94 12.15 -4.44
CA GLN A 191 16.99 13.60 -4.45
C GLN A 191 16.05 14.06 -5.57
N TRP A 192 14.85 14.48 -5.18
CA TRP A 192 13.87 15.04 -6.09
C TRP A 192 14.33 16.45 -6.48
N PHE A 193 14.78 16.62 -7.70
CA PHE A 193 14.94 17.95 -8.28
C PHE A 193 13.57 18.45 -8.73
N ILE A 194 13.00 19.34 -7.93
CA ILE A 194 11.82 20.14 -8.28
C ILE A 194 12.33 21.30 -9.14
N HIS A 195 11.91 21.35 -10.37
CA HIS A 195 11.91 22.57 -11.19
C HIS A 195 10.51 22.79 -11.72
#